data_c2642106c98f63b128ef2d068e9cce66
#
_entry.id   c2642106c98f63b128ef2d068e9cce66
#
_cell.length_a   1.000
_cell.length_b   1.000
_cell.length_c   1.000
_cell.angle_alpha   90.00
_cell.angle_beta   90.00
_cell.angle_gamma   90.00
#
_symmetry.space_group_name_H-M   'P 1'
#
loop_
_entity.id
_entity.type
_entity.pdbx_description
1 polymer ?
#
loop_
_entity_poly.entity_id
_entity_poly.type
_entity_poly.pdbx_seq_one_letter_code
_entity_poly.pdbx_strand_id
1 'polypeptide(L)'
;MTDKRYPVNKTDKIRNKLKLFKWFALAFLFINILLMFYYDREPDLFNVNQVAKQRAEEHGHRVVTGFTTTATLLEVATTLLHKPGGYLTNDIMPPSVIMDNIPKWEYGVLVQIRDLARTLRNDFSRSQSQSLEDNDLKESEPKFNYDNNSWILPKTEAQYTEAIKALHHYLTRLSDDNEADAQFYARADNLVIYLKLVEKRLGGLSQKLSASVITDRLNTDLSGDTAATQSTYKPSELRVKTSWFQIDDNFYEARGSTWALIHFLRAIEVDFKAVLEKKNALVSLRQIIRELEATQESIWTPMILNGSGFGFFANHSLVMASYISRANAGIIDLRQLLENG
;
A
#
# COMPACT_ATOMS: atom_id res chain seq x y z
N MET A 1 36.37 -69.18 4.77
CA MET A 1 36.10 -68.02 3.96
C MET A 1 36.09 -66.78 4.85
N THR A 2 37.17 -66.01 4.89
CA THR A 2 37.30 -64.82 5.75
C THR A 2 36.84 -63.57 4.97
N ASP A 3 35.75 -62.99 5.38
CA ASP A 3 35.20 -61.74 4.84
C ASP A 3 36.15 -60.58 5.17
N LYS A 4 36.96 -60.13 4.20
CA LYS A 4 37.87 -58.98 4.31
C LYS A 4 37.02 -57.71 4.13
N ARG A 5 36.43 -57.17 5.21
CA ARG A 5 35.92 -55.82 5.25
C ARG A 5 37.07 -54.82 5.14
N TYR A 6 37.23 -54.22 3.95
CA TYR A 6 38.19 -53.15 3.78
C TYR A 6 37.78 -51.92 4.60
N PRO A 7 38.66 -51.27 5.36
CA PRO A 7 38.32 -50.07 6.14
C PRO A 7 37.96 -48.95 5.16
N VAL A 8 36.76 -48.42 5.27
CA VAL A 8 36.33 -47.26 4.47
C VAL A 8 37.28 -46.10 4.76
N ASN A 9 38.01 -45.64 3.75
CA ASN A 9 39.04 -44.63 3.85
C ASN A 9 38.41 -43.33 4.39
N LYS A 10 39.02 -42.69 5.42
CA LYS A 10 38.55 -41.42 6.02
C LYS A 10 38.34 -40.33 4.96
N THR A 11 39.15 -40.31 3.92
CA THR A 11 39.03 -39.37 2.79
C THR A 11 37.75 -39.57 1.97
N ASP A 12 37.29 -40.81 1.77
CA ASP A 12 36.04 -41.09 1.06
C ASP A 12 34.81 -40.71 1.88
N LYS A 13 34.84 -40.86 3.19
CA LYS A 13 33.80 -40.39 4.10
C LYS A 13 33.70 -38.86 4.07
N ILE A 14 34.82 -38.14 4.08
CA ILE A 14 34.83 -36.67 4.01
C ILE A 14 34.29 -36.19 2.64
N ARG A 15 34.75 -36.82 1.54
CA ARG A 15 34.30 -36.50 0.18
C ARG A 15 32.81 -36.73 0.01
N ASN A 16 32.24 -37.79 0.57
CA ASN A 16 30.81 -38.07 0.52
C ASN A 16 29.98 -37.09 1.37
N LYS A 17 30.49 -36.70 2.54
CA LYS A 17 29.84 -35.64 3.35
C LYS A 17 29.86 -34.29 2.62
N LEU A 18 30.97 -33.94 1.94
CA LEU A 18 31.07 -32.71 1.15
C LEU A 18 30.10 -32.72 -0.05
N LYS A 19 29.98 -33.88 -0.73
CA LYS A 19 28.99 -34.05 -1.82
C LYS A 19 27.55 -33.88 -1.29
N LEU A 20 27.22 -34.54 -0.17
CA LEU A 20 25.91 -34.44 0.46
C LEU A 20 25.58 -32.99 0.87
N PHE A 21 26.55 -32.28 1.46
CA PHE A 21 26.42 -30.88 1.83
C PHE A 21 26.18 -29.97 0.58
N LYS A 22 26.92 -30.21 -0.51
CA LYS A 22 26.71 -29.49 -1.77
C LYS A 22 25.30 -29.70 -2.33
N TRP A 23 24.82 -30.93 -2.34
CA TRP A 23 23.46 -31.24 -2.79
C TRP A 23 22.40 -30.58 -1.90
N PHE A 24 22.62 -30.61 -0.58
CA PHE A 24 21.72 -29.91 0.36
C PHE A 24 21.72 -28.39 0.14
N ALA A 25 22.88 -27.76 -0.04
CA ALA A 25 23.00 -26.34 -0.34
C ALA A 25 22.33 -25.96 -1.68
N LEU A 26 22.49 -26.79 -2.71
CA LEU A 26 21.82 -26.58 -4.01
C LEU A 26 20.30 -26.73 -3.89
N ALA A 27 19.83 -27.75 -3.17
CA ALA A 27 18.39 -27.94 -2.93
C ALA A 27 17.80 -26.77 -2.11
N PHE A 28 18.50 -26.30 -1.08
CA PHE A 28 18.11 -25.14 -0.29
C PHE A 28 18.02 -23.88 -1.17
N LEU A 29 19.03 -23.61 -1.99
CA LEU A 29 19.03 -22.49 -2.92
C LEU A 29 17.87 -22.58 -3.91
N PHE A 30 17.65 -23.76 -4.49
CA PHE A 30 16.55 -23.97 -5.43
C PHE A 30 15.18 -23.75 -4.80
N ILE A 31 14.96 -24.23 -3.58
CA ILE A 31 13.72 -24.02 -2.83
C ILE A 31 13.51 -22.52 -2.55
N ASN A 32 14.58 -21.81 -2.11
CA ASN A 32 14.48 -20.37 -1.88
C ASN A 32 14.11 -19.59 -3.16
N ILE A 33 14.70 -19.94 -4.31
CA ILE A 33 14.34 -19.32 -5.58
C ILE A 33 12.86 -19.56 -5.93
N LEU A 34 12.36 -20.79 -5.75
CA LEU A 34 10.92 -21.06 -5.97
C LEU A 34 10.02 -20.28 -5.02
N LEU A 35 10.42 -20.16 -3.74
CA LEU A 35 9.68 -19.36 -2.76
C LEU A 35 9.71 -17.87 -3.10
N MET A 36 10.83 -17.33 -3.60
CA MET A 36 10.89 -15.94 -4.08
C MET A 36 9.86 -15.70 -5.18
N PHE A 37 9.78 -16.54 -6.21
CA PHE A 37 8.76 -16.42 -7.26
C PHE A 37 7.32 -16.55 -6.75
N TYR A 38 7.11 -17.33 -5.71
CA TYR A 38 5.79 -17.47 -5.09
C TYR A 38 5.42 -16.23 -4.25
N TYR A 39 6.37 -15.68 -3.48
CA TYR A 39 6.17 -14.52 -2.60
C TYR A 39 6.11 -13.19 -3.38
N ASP A 40 6.74 -13.13 -4.56
CA ASP A 40 6.79 -11.94 -5.42
C ASP A 40 5.45 -11.66 -6.15
N ARG A 41 4.41 -12.43 -5.88
CA ARG A 41 3.09 -12.25 -6.47
C ARG A 41 2.31 -11.17 -5.73
N GLU A 42 2.03 -10.09 -6.46
CA GLU A 42 1.10 -9.06 -6.01
C GLU A 42 -0.34 -9.60 -6.01
N PRO A 43 -1.17 -9.25 -5.01
CA PRO A 43 -2.58 -9.60 -5.00
C PRO A 43 -3.36 -8.93 -6.14
N ASP A 44 -4.29 -9.67 -6.74
CA ASP A 44 -5.20 -9.14 -7.75
C ASP A 44 -6.18 -8.09 -7.16
N LEU A 45 -6.77 -7.27 -8.03
CA LEU A 45 -7.83 -6.35 -7.64
C LEU A 45 -9.12 -7.14 -7.34
N PHE A 46 -9.70 -6.90 -6.17
CA PHE A 46 -10.96 -7.52 -5.76
C PHE A 46 -12.18 -6.60 -5.95
N ASN A 47 -13.37 -7.18 -5.96
CA ASN A 47 -14.63 -6.43 -6.06
C ASN A 47 -15.12 -6.01 -4.66
N VAL A 48 -15.08 -4.71 -4.39
CA VAL A 48 -15.46 -4.14 -3.08
C VAL A 48 -16.92 -4.41 -2.70
N ASN A 49 -17.83 -4.44 -3.68
CA ASN A 49 -19.23 -4.73 -3.43
C ASN A 49 -19.46 -6.19 -3.04
N GLN A 50 -18.71 -7.11 -3.66
CA GLN A 50 -18.79 -8.53 -3.34
C GLN A 50 -18.23 -8.79 -1.93
N VAL A 51 -17.10 -8.19 -1.59
CA VAL A 51 -16.50 -8.29 -0.24
C VAL A 51 -17.45 -7.73 0.81
N ALA A 52 -18.05 -6.55 0.59
CA ALA A 52 -19.00 -5.97 1.53
C ALA A 52 -20.23 -6.88 1.74
N LYS A 53 -20.81 -7.42 0.65
CA LYS A 53 -21.94 -8.35 0.73
C LYS A 53 -21.59 -9.63 1.49
N GLN A 54 -20.46 -10.26 1.14
CA GLN A 54 -20.01 -11.49 1.79
C GLN A 54 -19.82 -11.28 3.29
N ARG A 55 -19.18 -10.19 3.72
CA ARG A 55 -18.97 -9.89 5.13
C ARG A 55 -20.28 -9.57 5.85
N ALA A 56 -21.24 -8.93 5.18
CA ALA A 56 -22.57 -8.70 5.75
C ALA A 56 -23.35 -10.02 5.93
N GLU A 57 -23.31 -10.92 4.96
CA GLU A 57 -23.97 -12.24 5.00
C GLU A 57 -23.37 -13.14 6.09
N GLU A 58 -22.03 -13.17 6.24
CA GLU A 58 -21.35 -14.00 7.25
C GLU A 58 -21.78 -13.66 8.69
N HIS A 59 -22.18 -12.42 8.95
CA HIS A 59 -22.54 -11.94 10.28
C HIS A 59 -24.05 -11.62 10.42
N GLY A 60 -24.86 -11.88 9.38
CA GLY A 60 -26.29 -11.57 9.39
C GLY A 60 -26.59 -10.06 9.45
N HIS A 61 -25.68 -9.23 9.00
CA HIS A 61 -25.78 -7.77 9.00
C HIS A 61 -26.28 -7.20 7.67
N ARG A 62 -26.68 -5.93 7.68
CA ARG A 62 -27.06 -5.18 6.47
C ARG A 62 -25.93 -4.25 6.03
N VAL A 63 -25.79 -4.08 4.71
CA VAL A 63 -24.88 -3.08 4.14
C VAL A 63 -25.52 -1.70 4.34
N VAL A 64 -24.97 -0.95 5.28
CA VAL A 64 -25.35 0.45 5.59
C VAL A 64 -24.30 1.42 5.03
N THR A 65 -24.58 2.72 5.07
CA THR A 65 -23.61 3.76 4.66
C THR A 65 -22.33 3.65 5.51
N GLY A 66 -21.17 3.60 4.86
CA GLY A 66 -19.86 3.43 5.50
C GLY A 66 -19.44 1.97 5.66
N PHE A 67 -20.37 1.03 5.48
CA PHE A 67 -20.06 -0.40 5.56
C PHE A 67 -19.06 -0.84 4.49
N THR A 68 -19.29 -0.42 3.22
CA THR A 68 -18.42 -0.80 2.10
C THR A 68 -17.01 -0.24 2.27
N THR A 69 -16.85 0.99 2.70
CA THR A 69 -15.55 1.62 2.96
C THR A 69 -14.80 0.91 4.09
N THR A 70 -15.48 0.62 5.21
CA THR A 70 -14.88 -0.06 6.36
C THR A 70 -14.52 -1.53 6.04
N ALA A 71 -15.42 -2.25 5.37
CA ALA A 71 -15.18 -3.63 4.94
C ALA A 71 -14.02 -3.72 3.94
N THR A 72 -13.88 -2.73 3.06
CA THR A 72 -12.77 -2.64 2.11
C THR A 72 -11.45 -2.35 2.82
N LEU A 73 -11.43 -1.47 3.82
CA LEU A 73 -10.23 -1.23 4.64
C LEU A 73 -9.80 -2.51 5.38
N LEU A 74 -10.77 -3.25 5.93
CA LEU A 74 -10.53 -4.56 6.54
C LEU A 74 -9.94 -5.56 5.56
N GLU A 75 -10.49 -5.64 4.34
CA GLU A 75 -10.02 -6.59 3.33
C GLU A 75 -8.61 -6.26 2.85
N VAL A 76 -8.31 -4.99 2.59
CA VAL A 76 -6.96 -4.52 2.21
C VAL A 76 -5.95 -4.83 3.33
N ALA A 77 -6.30 -4.56 4.59
CA ALA A 77 -5.43 -4.85 5.74
C ALA A 77 -5.24 -6.37 5.95
N THR A 78 -6.29 -7.17 5.73
CA THR A 78 -6.22 -8.63 5.80
C THR A 78 -5.35 -9.18 4.69
N THR A 79 -5.51 -8.69 3.46
CA THR A 79 -4.70 -9.07 2.29
C THR A 79 -3.22 -8.73 2.53
N LEU A 80 -2.91 -7.58 3.12
CA LEU A 80 -1.54 -7.20 3.47
C LEU A 80 -0.85 -8.26 4.35
N LEU A 81 -1.57 -8.85 5.32
CA LEU A 81 -1.03 -9.84 6.25
C LEU A 81 -1.06 -11.28 5.70
N HIS A 82 -1.97 -11.60 4.77
CA HIS A 82 -2.25 -12.99 4.37
C HIS A 82 -2.00 -13.29 2.89
N LYS A 83 -1.45 -12.32 2.11
CA LYS A 83 -0.99 -12.59 0.75
C LYS A 83 0.08 -13.69 0.70
N PRO A 84 0.46 -14.22 -0.47
CA PRO A 84 1.52 -15.19 -0.59
C PRO A 84 2.78 -14.76 0.17
N GLY A 85 3.27 -15.62 1.07
CA GLY A 85 4.39 -15.34 1.97
C GLY A 85 4.02 -14.61 3.27
N GLY A 86 2.82 -14.12 3.44
CA GLY A 86 2.43 -13.32 4.61
C GLY A 86 2.96 -11.88 4.54
N TYR A 87 3.23 -11.26 5.69
CA TYR A 87 3.87 -9.94 5.78
C TYR A 87 5.39 -10.10 5.76
N LEU A 88 6.06 -9.57 4.74
CA LEU A 88 7.48 -9.83 4.47
C LEU A 88 8.42 -8.73 4.95
N THR A 89 7.91 -7.52 5.17
CA THR A 89 8.73 -6.33 5.48
C THR A 89 9.61 -6.51 6.72
N ASN A 90 9.15 -7.27 7.73
CA ASN A 90 9.88 -7.51 8.98
C ASN A 90 10.54 -8.88 9.07
N ASP A 91 10.55 -9.67 7.99
CA ASP A 91 11.20 -10.98 7.96
C ASP A 91 12.72 -10.86 7.99
N ILE A 92 13.35 -11.73 8.78
CA ILE A 92 14.81 -11.80 8.94
C ILE A 92 15.43 -13.07 8.32
N MET A 93 14.62 -13.94 7.74
CA MET A 93 15.05 -15.22 7.18
C MET A 93 14.91 -15.24 5.65
N PRO A 94 15.80 -15.98 4.93
CA PRO A 94 15.62 -16.22 3.50
C PRO A 94 14.32 -17.01 3.21
N PRO A 95 13.61 -16.73 2.08
CA PRO A 95 14.04 -15.79 1.04
C PRO A 95 13.69 -14.33 1.32
N SER A 96 12.74 -14.03 2.22
CA SER A 96 12.12 -12.71 2.42
C SER A 96 13.14 -11.60 2.68
N VAL A 97 14.19 -11.87 3.50
CA VAL A 97 15.23 -10.89 3.85
C VAL A 97 16.04 -10.35 2.66
N ILE A 98 16.03 -11.07 1.52
CA ILE A 98 16.73 -10.64 0.29
C ILE A 98 15.77 -10.11 -0.78
N MET A 99 14.46 -10.07 -0.48
CA MET A 99 13.44 -9.48 -1.34
C MET A 99 13.21 -8.03 -0.93
N ASP A 100 13.13 -7.13 -1.90
CA ASP A 100 12.90 -5.70 -1.67
C ASP A 100 11.59 -5.18 -2.32
N ASN A 101 11.21 -5.69 -3.48
CA ASN A 101 10.03 -5.27 -4.24
C ASN A 101 8.72 -5.39 -3.42
N ILE A 102 8.41 -6.59 -2.92
CA ILE A 102 7.17 -6.84 -2.17
C ILE A 102 7.13 -6.10 -0.83
N PRO A 103 8.21 -6.02 -0.02
CA PRO A 103 8.24 -5.13 1.14
C PRO A 103 7.94 -3.66 0.82
N LYS A 104 8.36 -3.14 -0.33
CA LYS A 104 8.02 -1.78 -0.76
C LYS A 104 6.56 -1.65 -1.20
N TRP A 105 6.03 -2.66 -1.90
CA TRP A 105 4.62 -2.76 -2.20
C TRP A 105 3.77 -2.77 -0.92
N GLU A 106 4.14 -3.58 0.09
CA GLU A 106 3.51 -3.62 1.41
C GLU A 106 3.50 -2.26 2.08
N TYR A 107 4.63 -1.54 2.03
CA TYR A 107 4.73 -0.19 2.57
C TYR A 107 3.78 0.78 1.88
N GLY A 108 3.68 0.71 0.55
CA GLY A 108 2.72 1.51 -0.23
C GLY A 108 1.28 1.27 0.19
N VAL A 109 0.88 0.00 0.35
CA VAL A 109 -0.45 -0.40 0.85
C VAL A 109 -0.68 0.11 2.27
N LEU A 110 0.30 -0.09 3.16
CA LEU A 110 0.21 0.32 4.56
C LEU A 110 0.00 1.83 4.72
N VAL A 111 0.67 2.65 3.91
CA VAL A 111 0.49 4.11 3.94
C VAL A 111 -0.97 4.48 3.65
N GLN A 112 -1.62 3.82 2.68
CA GLN A 112 -3.03 4.07 2.36
C GLN A 112 -3.98 3.56 3.45
N ILE A 113 -3.68 2.40 4.07
CA ILE A 113 -4.42 1.90 5.24
C ILE A 113 -4.37 2.93 6.38
N ARG A 114 -3.21 3.45 6.71
CA ARG A 114 -3.01 4.46 7.76
C ARG A 114 -3.79 5.75 7.48
N ASP A 115 -3.74 6.23 6.25
CA ASP A 115 -4.42 7.45 5.85
C ASP A 115 -5.96 7.29 5.93
N LEU A 116 -6.51 6.17 5.45
CA LEU A 116 -7.95 5.91 5.53
C LEU A 116 -8.40 5.61 6.97
N ALA A 117 -7.65 4.82 7.75
CA ALA A 117 -7.96 4.54 9.16
C ALA A 117 -7.99 5.84 10.00
N ARG A 118 -7.02 6.73 9.76
CA ARG A 118 -6.99 8.06 10.37
C ARG A 118 -8.20 8.91 10.00
N THR A 119 -8.57 8.93 8.72
CA THR A 119 -9.74 9.67 8.23
C THR A 119 -11.03 9.08 8.80
N LEU A 120 -11.13 7.75 8.86
CA LEU A 120 -12.28 7.07 9.44
C LEU A 120 -12.46 7.49 10.91
N ARG A 121 -11.38 7.47 11.70
CA ARG A 121 -11.40 7.87 13.11
C ARG A 121 -11.73 9.34 13.32
N ASN A 122 -11.11 10.25 12.55
CA ASN A 122 -11.16 11.68 12.85
C ASN A 122 -12.32 12.41 12.15
N ASP A 123 -12.73 11.93 10.97
CA ASP A 123 -13.63 12.66 10.09
C ASP A 123 -14.91 11.87 9.76
N PHE A 124 -14.78 10.62 9.27
CA PHE A 124 -15.94 9.86 8.78
C PHE A 124 -16.84 9.34 9.91
N SER A 125 -16.31 9.03 11.09
CA SER A 125 -17.10 8.55 12.24
C SER A 125 -17.63 9.67 13.13
N ARG A 126 -17.30 10.93 12.84
CA ARG A 126 -17.64 12.07 13.71
C ARG A 126 -18.56 13.06 13.00
N SER A 127 -19.62 13.49 13.69
CA SER A 127 -20.52 14.52 13.19
C SER A 127 -19.88 15.91 13.16
N GLN A 128 -19.00 16.17 14.11
CA GLN A 128 -18.23 17.42 14.26
C GLN A 128 -16.87 17.10 14.88
N SER A 129 -15.89 17.97 14.69
CA SER A 129 -14.53 17.81 15.23
C SER A 129 -14.47 17.69 16.77
N GLN A 130 -15.49 18.20 17.48
CA GLN A 130 -15.60 18.12 18.95
C GLN A 130 -16.39 16.90 19.43
N SER A 131 -16.94 16.07 18.55
CA SER A 131 -17.63 14.83 18.93
C SER A 131 -16.65 13.85 19.56
N LEU A 132 -17.16 12.95 20.40
CA LEU A 132 -16.36 11.87 20.95
C LEU A 132 -15.86 10.96 19.82
N GLU A 133 -14.63 10.50 19.98
CA GLU A 133 -14.06 9.50 19.07
C GLU A 133 -14.66 8.12 19.34
N ASP A 134 -14.83 7.33 18.29
CA ASP A 134 -15.24 5.93 18.44
C ASP A 134 -14.12 5.12 19.12
N ASN A 135 -14.49 4.28 20.09
CA ASN A 135 -13.54 3.56 20.93
C ASN A 135 -12.72 2.54 20.13
N ASP A 136 -13.35 1.84 19.18
CA ASP A 136 -12.66 0.82 18.37
C ASP A 136 -11.72 1.49 17.34
N LEU A 137 -12.13 2.61 16.75
CA LEU A 137 -11.29 3.36 15.83
C LEU A 137 -10.10 4.04 16.55
N LYS A 138 -10.32 4.48 17.81
CA LYS A 138 -9.25 5.00 18.68
C LYS A 138 -8.21 3.94 18.99
N GLU A 139 -8.60 2.66 19.04
CA GLU A 139 -7.69 1.54 19.22
C GLU A 139 -7.04 1.10 17.91
N SER A 140 -7.80 1.02 16.82
CA SER A 140 -7.36 0.50 15.54
C SER A 140 -6.29 1.38 14.86
N GLU A 141 -6.53 2.68 14.74
CA GLU A 141 -5.67 3.60 13.99
C GLU A 141 -4.23 3.66 14.53
N PRO A 142 -3.96 3.83 15.84
CA PRO A 142 -2.59 3.83 16.36
C PRO A 142 -1.85 2.51 16.14
N LYS A 143 -2.56 1.37 16.13
CA LYS A 143 -1.97 0.06 15.89
C LYS A 143 -1.53 -0.11 14.43
N PHE A 144 -2.26 0.43 13.45
CA PHE A 144 -1.78 0.50 12.07
C PHE A 144 -0.56 1.44 11.91
N ASN A 145 -0.41 2.43 12.79
CA ASN A 145 0.76 3.31 12.81
C ASN A 145 1.97 2.72 13.56
N TYR A 146 1.85 1.52 14.12
CA TYR A 146 2.98 0.83 14.74
C TYR A 146 4.12 0.61 13.74
N ASP A 147 5.36 0.42 14.25
CA ASP A 147 6.55 0.16 13.45
C ASP A 147 6.34 -1.03 12.49
N ASN A 148 6.59 -0.82 11.22
CA ASN A 148 6.40 -1.82 10.17
C ASN A 148 7.56 -2.82 10.04
N ASN A 149 8.68 -2.62 10.75
CA ASN A 149 9.85 -3.49 10.69
C ASN A 149 10.07 -4.32 11.97
N SER A 150 9.17 -4.25 12.93
CA SER A 150 9.33 -4.97 14.19
C SER A 150 9.07 -6.48 14.02
N TRP A 151 10.11 -7.31 14.23
CA TRP A 151 10.02 -8.76 14.12
C TRP A 151 9.89 -9.48 15.47
N ILE A 152 10.03 -8.73 16.60
CA ILE A 152 9.99 -9.25 17.97
C ILE A 152 9.30 -8.25 18.92
N LEU A 153 8.54 -8.75 19.84
CA LEU A 153 7.89 -8.23 21.05
C LEU A 153 7.58 -6.70 21.10
N PRO A 154 6.45 -6.28 20.59
CA PRO A 154 5.48 -7.05 19.80
C PRO A 154 5.88 -7.11 18.34
N LYS A 155 5.47 -8.17 17.64
CA LYS A 155 5.62 -8.23 16.18
C LYS A 155 4.64 -7.30 15.49
N THR A 156 5.04 -6.74 14.35
CA THR A 156 4.20 -5.88 13.51
C THR A 156 2.86 -6.54 13.18
N GLU A 157 2.86 -7.80 12.76
CA GLU A 157 1.65 -8.53 12.38
C GLU A 157 0.67 -8.70 13.55
N ALA A 158 1.19 -8.84 14.78
CA ALA A 158 0.35 -8.92 15.98
C ALA A 158 -0.40 -7.60 16.20
N GLN A 159 0.29 -6.45 16.06
CA GLN A 159 -0.32 -5.13 16.20
C GLN A 159 -1.34 -4.85 15.10
N TYR A 160 -1.02 -5.20 13.85
CA TYR A 160 -1.97 -5.02 12.74
C TYR A 160 -3.16 -5.97 12.84
N THR A 161 -2.97 -7.19 13.35
CA THR A 161 -4.08 -8.12 13.64
C THR A 161 -5.03 -7.57 14.70
N GLU A 162 -4.50 -6.93 15.75
CA GLU A 162 -5.32 -6.26 16.75
C GLU A 162 -6.04 -5.03 16.17
N ALA A 163 -5.39 -4.27 15.28
CA ALA A 163 -6.02 -3.17 14.57
C ALA A 163 -7.21 -3.66 13.71
N ILE A 164 -7.02 -4.76 12.99
CA ILE A 164 -8.06 -5.42 12.18
C ILE A 164 -9.23 -5.89 13.06
N LYS A 165 -8.97 -6.47 14.24
CA LYS A 165 -10.02 -6.88 15.18
C LYS A 165 -10.85 -5.70 15.67
N ALA A 166 -10.21 -4.61 16.09
CA ALA A 166 -10.90 -3.41 16.54
C ALA A 166 -11.73 -2.80 15.39
N LEU A 167 -11.18 -2.73 14.18
CA LEU A 167 -11.91 -2.24 13.01
C LEU A 167 -13.10 -3.14 12.64
N HIS A 168 -12.97 -4.46 12.81
CA HIS A 168 -14.08 -5.40 12.63
C HIS A 168 -15.19 -5.16 13.66
N HIS A 169 -14.84 -4.88 14.92
CA HIS A 169 -15.78 -4.53 15.97
C HIS A 169 -16.59 -3.26 15.62
N TYR A 170 -15.90 -2.22 15.14
CA TYR A 170 -16.56 -1.02 14.62
C TYR A 170 -17.51 -1.33 13.47
N LEU A 171 -17.11 -2.16 12.49
CA LEU A 171 -17.96 -2.56 11.37
C LEU A 171 -19.23 -3.28 11.83
N THR A 172 -19.11 -4.18 12.81
CA THR A 172 -20.23 -4.91 13.40
C THR A 172 -21.23 -3.95 14.05
N ARG A 173 -20.77 -3.03 14.91
CA ARG A 173 -21.62 -2.02 15.54
C ARG A 173 -22.26 -1.03 14.54
N LEU A 174 -21.53 -0.68 13.48
CA LEU A 174 -22.03 0.19 12.44
C LEU A 174 -23.25 -0.41 11.71
N SER A 175 -23.31 -1.73 11.61
CA SER A 175 -24.36 -2.47 10.89
C SER A 175 -25.40 -3.10 11.80
N ASP A 176 -25.28 -2.97 13.11
CA ASP A 176 -26.25 -3.46 14.08
C ASP A 176 -27.39 -2.45 14.27
N ASP A 177 -28.63 -2.91 14.03
CA ASP A 177 -29.82 -2.07 14.22
C ASP A 177 -30.17 -1.82 15.70
N ASN A 178 -29.65 -2.64 16.62
CA ASN A 178 -29.98 -2.60 18.05
C ASN A 178 -29.01 -1.70 18.83
N GLU A 179 -27.78 -1.58 18.39
CA GLU A 179 -26.72 -0.80 19.02
C GLU A 179 -26.19 0.26 18.05
N ALA A 180 -27.04 1.25 17.70
CA ALA A 180 -26.69 2.34 16.80
C ALA A 180 -25.68 3.35 17.41
N ASP A 181 -24.64 2.84 18.07
CA ASP A 181 -23.61 3.63 18.74
C ASP A 181 -22.39 3.93 17.85
N ALA A 182 -22.18 3.19 16.76
CA ALA A 182 -21.21 3.50 15.73
C ALA A 182 -21.85 4.32 14.58
N GLN A 183 -21.11 5.30 14.09
CA GLN A 183 -21.61 6.24 13.09
C GLN A 183 -20.65 6.36 11.91
N PHE A 184 -21.21 6.64 10.72
CA PHE A 184 -20.44 7.03 9.53
C PHE A 184 -21.15 8.19 8.81
N TYR A 185 -20.45 9.28 8.59
CA TYR A 185 -20.97 10.51 8.01
C TYR A 185 -20.43 10.72 6.59
N ALA A 186 -21.19 10.26 5.59
CA ALA A 186 -20.87 10.44 4.17
C ALA A 186 -21.19 11.88 3.74
N ARG A 187 -20.34 12.85 4.11
CA ARG A 187 -20.47 14.27 3.84
C ARG A 187 -19.40 14.74 2.86
N ALA A 188 -19.70 15.78 2.09
CA ALA A 188 -18.77 16.34 1.11
C ALA A 188 -17.47 16.86 1.75
N ASP A 189 -17.58 17.58 2.89
CA ASP A 189 -16.45 18.11 3.64
C ASP A 189 -15.52 17.02 4.16
N ASN A 190 -16.06 15.91 4.67
CA ASN A 190 -15.30 14.77 5.11
C ASN A 190 -14.54 14.11 3.94
N LEU A 191 -15.21 13.97 2.80
CA LEU A 191 -14.57 13.42 1.59
C LEU A 191 -13.45 14.35 1.08
N VAL A 192 -13.65 15.66 1.11
CA VAL A 192 -12.62 16.65 0.75
C VAL A 192 -11.38 16.51 1.62
N ILE A 193 -11.52 16.28 2.93
CA ILE A 193 -10.39 16.08 3.85
C ILE A 193 -9.60 14.84 3.42
N TYR A 194 -10.27 13.72 3.16
CA TYR A 194 -9.60 12.50 2.67
C TYR A 194 -8.90 12.72 1.33
N LEU A 195 -9.56 13.37 0.38
CA LEU A 195 -8.99 13.64 -0.94
C LEU A 195 -7.75 14.55 -0.88
N LYS A 196 -7.64 15.46 0.09
CA LYS A 196 -6.43 16.26 0.36
C LYS A 196 -5.23 15.38 0.75
N LEU A 197 -5.46 14.32 1.53
CA LEU A 197 -4.41 13.35 1.86
C LEU A 197 -4.00 12.55 0.61
N VAL A 198 -4.97 12.09 -0.16
CA VAL A 198 -4.73 11.35 -1.42
C VAL A 198 -3.93 12.22 -2.41
N GLU A 199 -4.31 13.47 -2.61
CA GLU A 199 -3.59 14.44 -3.45
C GLU A 199 -2.12 14.55 -3.05
N LYS A 200 -1.85 14.76 -1.76
CA LYS A 200 -0.49 14.85 -1.23
C LYS A 200 0.31 13.57 -1.49
N ARG A 201 -0.32 12.38 -1.33
CA ARG A 201 0.36 11.10 -1.55
C ARG A 201 0.68 10.89 -3.03
N LEU A 202 -0.31 11.07 -3.91
CA LEU A 202 -0.10 10.91 -5.35
C LEU A 202 0.92 11.91 -5.90
N GLY A 203 0.88 13.16 -5.45
CA GLY A 203 1.89 14.17 -5.81
C GLY A 203 3.31 13.76 -5.41
N GLY A 204 3.49 13.25 -4.17
CA GLY A 204 4.78 12.74 -3.70
C GLY A 204 5.28 11.53 -4.48
N LEU A 205 4.40 10.54 -4.76
CA LEU A 205 4.74 9.36 -5.56
C LEU A 205 5.13 9.73 -6.99
N SER A 206 4.36 10.60 -7.64
CA SER A 206 4.68 11.09 -8.99
C SER A 206 6.05 11.76 -9.04
N GLN A 207 6.40 12.56 -8.04
CA GLN A 207 7.71 13.19 -7.94
C GLN A 207 8.85 12.18 -7.74
N LYS A 208 8.68 11.19 -6.85
CA LYS A 208 9.66 10.12 -6.64
C LYS A 208 9.92 9.33 -7.92
N LEU A 209 8.86 8.94 -8.63
CA LEU A 209 8.94 8.18 -9.88
C LEU A 209 9.59 8.98 -11.02
N SER A 210 9.27 10.27 -11.14
CA SER A 210 9.84 11.17 -12.14
C SER A 210 11.35 11.38 -11.95
N ALA A 211 11.85 11.24 -10.72
CA ALA A 211 13.28 11.32 -10.41
C ALA A 211 14.07 10.06 -10.86
N SER A 212 13.44 9.08 -11.49
CA SER A 212 14.11 7.96 -12.17
C SER A 212 15.03 8.42 -13.29
N VAL A 213 14.73 9.56 -13.92
CA VAL A 213 15.63 10.28 -14.84
C VAL A 213 16.19 11.52 -14.13
N ILE A 214 17.33 12.02 -14.63
CA ILE A 214 17.91 13.25 -14.11
C ILE A 214 16.93 14.40 -14.37
N THR A 215 16.56 15.11 -13.31
CA THR A 215 15.70 16.29 -13.39
C THR A 215 16.40 17.45 -12.68
N ASP A 216 16.56 18.57 -13.37
CA ASP A 216 17.03 19.80 -12.75
C ASP A 216 15.81 20.52 -12.18
N ARG A 217 15.83 20.82 -10.88
CA ARG A 217 14.76 21.51 -10.15
C ARG A 217 15.29 22.81 -9.58
N LEU A 218 14.48 23.86 -9.63
CA LEU A 218 14.75 25.07 -8.87
C LEU A 218 14.69 24.77 -7.37
N ASN A 219 15.58 25.37 -6.62
CA ASN A 219 15.54 25.32 -5.16
C ASN A 219 14.38 26.20 -4.66
N THR A 220 13.35 25.57 -4.13
CA THR A 220 12.15 26.25 -3.62
C THR A 220 12.12 26.32 -2.09
N ASP A 221 13.21 26.01 -1.41
CA ASP A 221 13.27 25.94 0.06
C ASP A 221 12.80 27.25 0.75
N LEU A 222 13.00 28.39 0.09
CA LEU A 222 12.59 29.70 0.59
C LEU A 222 11.36 30.28 -0.14
N SER A 223 10.72 29.49 -1.00
CA SER A 223 9.59 29.95 -1.78
C SER A 223 8.39 30.23 -0.88
N GLY A 224 7.82 31.42 -1.01
CA GLY A 224 6.65 31.85 -0.24
C GLY A 224 6.96 32.52 1.10
N ASP A 225 8.19 32.59 1.53
CA ASP A 225 8.61 33.31 2.74
C ASP A 225 9.62 34.42 2.39
N THR A 226 9.18 35.67 2.38
CA THR A 226 10.00 36.83 2.03
C THR A 226 11.03 37.19 3.10
N ALA A 227 10.89 36.66 4.33
CA ALA A 227 11.81 36.88 5.45
C ALA A 227 12.80 35.72 5.64
N ALA A 228 12.61 34.60 4.93
CA ALA A 228 13.47 33.44 5.07
C ALA A 228 14.87 33.69 4.52
N THR A 229 15.89 33.36 5.30
CA THR A 229 17.29 33.39 4.91
C THR A 229 17.91 32.01 5.01
N GLN A 230 18.73 31.63 4.03
CA GLN A 230 19.46 30.38 4.11
C GLN A 230 20.59 30.47 5.15
N SER A 231 20.55 29.59 6.15
CA SER A 231 21.66 29.42 7.11
C SER A 231 22.86 28.69 6.50
N THR A 232 22.62 27.88 5.48
CA THR A 232 23.66 27.12 4.76
C THR A 232 23.44 27.30 3.26
N TYR A 233 24.49 27.63 2.52
CA TYR A 233 24.42 27.82 1.07
C TYR A 233 23.93 26.53 0.39
N LYS A 234 22.88 26.64 -0.40
CA LYS A 234 22.41 25.60 -1.33
C LYS A 234 22.34 26.21 -2.73
N PRO A 235 22.67 25.43 -3.78
CA PRO A 235 22.58 25.94 -5.17
C PRO A 235 21.11 26.31 -5.50
N SER A 236 20.96 27.26 -6.41
CA SER A 236 19.65 27.66 -6.96
C SER A 236 18.97 26.55 -7.77
N GLU A 237 19.76 25.63 -8.32
CA GLU A 237 19.32 24.46 -9.05
C GLU A 237 19.77 23.20 -8.34
N LEU A 238 18.83 22.29 -8.14
CA LEU A 238 19.06 20.99 -7.52
C LEU A 238 18.93 19.91 -8.59
N ARG A 239 20.01 19.17 -8.81
CA ARG A 239 19.99 18.01 -9.68
C ARG A 239 19.52 16.78 -8.89
N VAL A 240 18.32 16.30 -9.19
CA VAL A 240 17.71 15.17 -8.48
C VAL A 240 17.72 13.95 -9.39
N LYS A 241 18.26 12.84 -8.88
CA LYS A 241 18.20 11.52 -9.53
C LYS A 241 18.09 10.45 -8.48
N THR A 242 17.13 9.54 -8.66
CA THR A 242 17.02 8.36 -7.82
C THR A 242 18.19 7.41 -8.06
N SER A 243 18.78 6.87 -7.00
CA SER A 243 19.80 5.81 -7.10
C SER A 243 19.23 4.60 -7.83
N TRP A 244 20.06 3.94 -8.64
CA TRP A 244 19.68 2.74 -9.40
C TRP A 244 19.03 1.67 -8.52
N PHE A 245 19.54 1.44 -7.32
CA PHE A 245 19.03 0.46 -6.36
C PHE A 245 17.73 0.87 -5.64
N GLN A 246 17.17 2.04 -5.94
CA GLN A 246 15.94 2.56 -5.34
C GLN A 246 14.85 2.84 -6.38
N ILE A 247 15.09 2.56 -7.64
CA ILE A 247 14.12 2.85 -8.72
C ILE A 247 12.96 1.88 -8.65
N ASP A 248 13.24 0.60 -8.49
CA ASP A 248 12.28 -0.47 -8.27
C ASP A 248 11.54 -0.31 -6.94
N ASP A 249 12.24 0.03 -5.86
CA ASP A 249 11.67 0.41 -4.58
C ASP A 249 10.54 1.44 -4.72
N ASN A 250 10.83 2.57 -5.39
CA ASN A 250 9.86 3.64 -5.61
C ASN A 250 8.71 3.19 -6.51
N PHE A 251 9.00 2.33 -7.49
CA PHE A 251 8.00 1.79 -8.40
C PHE A 251 7.01 0.87 -7.66
N TYR A 252 7.51 -0.07 -6.85
CA TYR A 252 6.66 -1.00 -6.10
C TYR A 252 5.94 -0.31 -4.93
N GLU A 253 6.53 0.69 -4.26
CA GLU A 253 5.83 1.55 -3.29
C GLU A 253 4.61 2.24 -3.94
N ALA A 254 4.82 2.81 -5.13
CA ALA A 254 3.73 3.47 -5.87
C ALA A 254 2.65 2.46 -6.31
N ARG A 255 3.06 1.27 -6.76
CA ARG A 255 2.15 0.22 -7.21
C ARG A 255 1.29 -0.32 -6.06
N GLY A 256 1.87 -0.59 -4.88
CA GLY A 256 1.11 -0.97 -3.69
C GLY A 256 0.18 0.13 -3.20
N SER A 257 0.65 1.38 -3.21
CA SER A 257 -0.17 2.54 -2.83
C SER A 257 -1.38 2.71 -3.76
N THR A 258 -1.20 2.62 -5.07
CA THR A 258 -2.31 2.75 -6.04
C THR A 258 -3.23 1.53 -6.00
N TRP A 259 -2.72 0.32 -5.76
CA TRP A 259 -3.54 -0.87 -5.55
C TRP A 259 -4.55 -0.68 -4.40
N ALA A 260 -4.10 -0.25 -3.23
CA ALA A 260 -4.98 0.01 -2.10
C ALA A 260 -5.96 1.16 -2.37
N LEU A 261 -5.47 2.25 -2.99
CA LEU A 261 -6.27 3.43 -3.28
C LEU A 261 -7.40 3.15 -4.27
N ILE A 262 -7.20 2.31 -5.29
CA ILE A 262 -8.25 1.86 -6.21
C ILE A 262 -9.43 1.26 -5.43
N HIS A 263 -9.15 0.36 -4.49
CA HIS A 263 -10.19 -0.27 -3.67
C HIS A 263 -10.91 0.76 -2.79
N PHE A 264 -10.16 1.67 -2.17
CA PHE A 264 -10.74 2.69 -1.31
C PHE A 264 -11.62 3.67 -2.08
N LEU A 265 -11.19 4.11 -3.26
CA LEU A 265 -12.00 5.00 -4.10
C LEU A 265 -13.24 4.30 -4.66
N ARG A 266 -13.16 3.02 -5.01
CA ARG A 266 -14.34 2.23 -5.40
C ARG A 266 -15.33 2.05 -4.25
N ALA A 267 -14.87 1.89 -3.01
CA ALA A 267 -15.72 1.80 -1.84
C ALA A 267 -16.36 3.16 -1.51
N ILE A 268 -15.60 4.24 -1.63
CA ILE A 268 -16.10 5.63 -1.51
C ILE A 268 -17.15 5.93 -2.58
N GLU A 269 -17.00 5.45 -3.81
CA GLU A 269 -18.03 5.57 -4.85
C GLU A 269 -19.38 5.03 -4.38
N VAL A 270 -19.38 3.93 -3.59
CA VAL A 270 -20.60 3.31 -3.07
C VAL A 270 -21.16 4.12 -1.90
N ASP A 271 -20.38 4.36 -0.87
CA ASP A 271 -20.87 4.98 0.37
C ASP A 271 -21.15 6.48 0.25
N PHE A 272 -20.43 7.19 -0.63
CA PHE A 272 -20.63 8.62 -0.90
C PHE A 272 -21.45 8.88 -2.17
N LYS A 273 -22.13 7.87 -2.72
CA LYS A 273 -22.85 7.98 -3.99
C LYS A 273 -23.79 9.19 -4.04
N ALA A 274 -24.61 9.38 -3.02
CA ALA A 274 -25.56 10.50 -2.97
C ALA A 274 -24.87 11.88 -3.01
N VAL A 275 -23.72 12.02 -2.35
CA VAL A 275 -22.93 13.24 -2.36
C VAL A 275 -22.30 13.46 -3.73
N LEU A 276 -21.71 12.42 -4.32
CA LEU A 276 -21.04 12.47 -5.63
C LEU A 276 -22.04 12.79 -6.75
N GLU A 277 -23.24 12.21 -6.72
CA GLU A 277 -24.30 12.49 -7.69
C GLU A 277 -24.81 13.94 -7.55
N LYS A 278 -25.08 14.40 -6.31
CA LYS A 278 -25.53 15.77 -6.04
C LYS A 278 -24.54 16.83 -6.55
N LYS A 279 -23.22 16.53 -6.48
CA LYS A 279 -22.14 17.43 -6.89
C LYS A 279 -21.66 17.17 -8.34
N ASN A 280 -22.33 16.31 -9.11
CA ASN A 280 -21.90 15.87 -10.45
C ASN A 280 -20.45 15.35 -10.51
N ALA A 281 -19.96 14.77 -9.43
CA ALA A 281 -18.58 14.38 -9.22
C ALA A 281 -18.31 12.88 -9.53
N LEU A 282 -19.37 12.08 -9.74
CA LEU A 282 -19.26 10.62 -9.90
C LEU A 282 -18.42 10.21 -11.12
N VAL A 283 -18.60 10.91 -12.26
CA VAL A 283 -17.86 10.60 -13.50
C VAL A 283 -16.36 10.91 -13.31
N SER A 284 -16.05 12.01 -12.65
CA SER A 284 -14.66 12.38 -12.34
C SER A 284 -13.98 11.34 -11.45
N LEU A 285 -14.66 10.87 -10.40
CA LEU A 285 -14.13 9.81 -9.54
C LEU A 285 -13.86 8.51 -10.33
N ARG A 286 -14.77 8.10 -11.19
CA ARG A 286 -14.59 6.91 -12.04
C ARG A 286 -13.42 7.06 -13.01
N GLN A 287 -13.21 8.26 -13.58
CA GLN A 287 -12.05 8.51 -14.44
C GLN A 287 -10.74 8.39 -13.65
N ILE A 288 -10.68 8.93 -12.43
CA ILE A 288 -9.52 8.79 -11.54
C ILE A 288 -9.21 7.31 -11.27
N ILE A 289 -10.24 6.52 -10.95
CA ILE A 289 -10.08 5.08 -10.72
C ILE A 289 -9.47 4.39 -11.96
N ARG A 290 -9.93 4.71 -13.18
CA ARG A 290 -9.38 4.15 -14.43
C ARG A 290 -7.90 4.53 -14.65
N GLU A 291 -7.51 5.77 -14.35
CA GLU A 291 -6.10 6.18 -14.42
C GLU A 291 -5.23 5.38 -13.43
N LEU A 292 -5.76 5.12 -12.25
CA LEU A 292 -5.07 4.31 -11.24
C LEU A 292 -5.03 2.82 -11.64
N GLU A 293 -6.10 2.28 -12.23
CA GLU A 293 -6.13 0.89 -12.73
C GLU A 293 -5.00 0.62 -13.74
N ALA A 294 -4.68 1.59 -14.61
CA ALA A 294 -3.57 1.47 -15.54
C ALA A 294 -2.20 1.31 -14.85
N THR A 295 -2.06 1.72 -13.59
CA THR A 295 -0.84 1.48 -12.81
C THR A 295 -0.66 0.01 -12.41
N GLN A 296 -1.71 -0.81 -12.53
CA GLN A 296 -1.71 -2.24 -12.17
C GLN A 296 -1.45 -3.16 -13.37
N GLU A 297 -1.18 -2.60 -14.55
CA GLU A 297 -0.82 -3.40 -15.72
C GLU A 297 0.38 -4.31 -15.47
N SER A 298 0.34 -5.49 -16.08
CA SER A 298 1.38 -6.51 -15.90
C SER A 298 2.72 -6.07 -16.48
N ILE A 299 3.79 -6.28 -15.71
CA ILE A 299 5.16 -6.02 -16.15
C ILE A 299 5.74 -7.29 -16.74
N TRP A 300 6.10 -7.25 -18.03
CA TRP A 300 6.65 -8.40 -18.78
C TRP A 300 8.17 -8.54 -18.67
N THR A 301 8.84 -7.55 -18.11
CA THR A 301 10.29 -7.57 -17.93
C THR A 301 10.66 -8.04 -16.52
N PRO A 302 11.76 -8.80 -16.35
CA PRO A 302 12.18 -9.32 -15.06
C PRO A 302 12.74 -8.23 -14.12
N MET A 303 12.85 -6.99 -14.60
CA MET A 303 13.32 -5.84 -13.83
C MET A 303 12.61 -4.57 -14.30
N ILE A 304 12.58 -3.56 -13.44
CA ILE A 304 12.05 -2.23 -13.80
C ILE A 304 13.03 -1.53 -14.74
N LEU A 305 12.60 -1.30 -15.98
CA LEU A 305 13.41 -0.61 -16.98
C LEU A 305 13.43 0.88 -16.71
N ASN A 306 14.61 1.49 -16.81
CA ASN A 306 14.88 2.90 -16.53
C ASN A 306 15.61 3.57 -17.71
N GLY A 307 15.00 3.56 -18.90
CA GLY A 307 15.48 4.29 -20.05
C GLY A 307 15.33 5.81 -19.87
N SER A 308 16.04 6.61 -20.68
CA SER A 308 15.75 8.05 -20.79
C SER A 308 14.39 8.26 -21.46
N GLY A 309 13.64 9.31 -21.11
CA GLY A 309 12.27 9.54 -21.55
C GLY A 309 12.06 9.51 -23.08
N PHE A 310 13.11 9.86 -23.85
CA PHE A 310 13.13 9.81 -25.32
C PHE A 310 14.19 8.82 -25.87
N GLY A 311 14.66 7.89 -25.02
CA GLY A 311 15.65 6.89 -25.39
C GLY A 311 15.06 5.62 -26.00
N PHE A 312 15.94 4.66 -26.31
CA PHE A 312 15.58 3.39 -26.91
C PHE A 312 14.87 2.43 -25.97
N PHE A 313 15.21 2.48 -24.66
CA PHE A 313 14.61 1.60 -23.65
C PHE A 313 13.41 2.26 -23.00
N ALA A 314 12.38 1.46 -22.70
CA ALA A 314 11.24 1.89 -21.89
C ALA A 314 11.66 2.41 -20.51
N ASN A 315 10.87 3.30 -19.93
CA ASN A 315 10.99 3.72 -18.54
C ASN A 315 9.65 3.49 -17.83
N HIS A 316 9.57 2.42 -17.05
CA HIS A 316 8.36 2.04 -16.33
C HIS A 316 7.99 3.08 -15.26
N SER A 317 9.00 3.66 -14.59
CA SER A 317 8.76 4.68 -13.56
C SER A 317 8.14 5.96 -14.13
N LEU A 318 8.58 6.42 -15.32
CA LEU A 318 7.97 7.59 -15.97
C LEU A 318 6.54 7.31 -16.46
N VAL A 319 6.28 6.10 -16.97
CA VAL A 319 4.91 5.68 -17.36
C VAL A 319 4.00 5.67 -16.14
N MET A 320 4.44 5.05 -15.05
CA MET A 320 3.73 5.04 -13.77
C MET A 320 3.50 6.46 -13.25
N ALA A 321 4.53 7.34 -13.28
CA ALA A 321 4.42 8.74 -12.89
C ALA A 321 3.37 9.49 -13.69
N SER A 322 3.27 9.22 -14.99
CA SER A 322 2.27 9.83 -15.88
C SER A 322 0.84 9.47 -15.46
N TYR A 323 0.55 8.19 -15.20
CA TYR A 323 -0.78 7.76 -14.74
C TYR A 323 -1.12 8.37 -13.38
N ILE A 324 -0.19 8.34 -12.43
CA ILE A 324 -0.38 8.91 -11.09
C ILE A 324 -0.57 10.44 -11.16
N SER A 325 0.15 11.14 -12.04
CA SER A 325 -0.02 12.59 -12.22
C SER A 325 -1.40 12.95 -12.77
N ARG A 326 -1.91 12.18 -13.75
CA ARG A 326 -3.27 12.38 -14.29
C ARG A 326 -4.32 12.09 -13.24
N ALA A 327 -4.17 10.99 -12.48
CA ALA A 327 -5.06 10.69 -11.36
C ALA A 327 -5.03 11.84 -10.32
N ASN A 328 -3.84 12.34 -9.99
CA ASN A 328 -3.69 13.45 -9.04
C ASN A 328 -4.37 14.75 -9.52
N ALA A 329 -4.22 15.11 -10.79
CA ALA A 329 -4.95 16.23 -11.37
C ALA A 329 -6.47 16.04 -11.25
N GLY A 330 -6.97 14.83 -11.56
CA GLY A 330 -8.37 14.48 -11.37
C GLY A 330 -8.84 14.59 -9.90
N ILE A 331 -8.00 14.23 -8.92
CA ILE A 331 -8.31 14.40 -7.48
C ILE A 331 -8.44 15.88 -7.12
N ILE A 332 -7.57 16.74 -7.65
CA ILE A 332 -7.66 18.20 -7.42
C ILE A 332 -8.98 18.74 -7.97
N ASP A 333 -9.34 18.37 -9.21
CA ASP A 333 -10.59 18.80 -9.84
C ASP A 333 -11.81 18.26 -9.09
N LEU A 334 -11.80 16.98 -8.70
CA LEU A 334 -12.86 16.35 -7.92
C LEU A 334 -13.09 17.07 -6.59
N ARG A 335 -12.01 17.42 -5.89
CA ARG A 335 -12.06 18.14 -4.64
C ARG A 335 -12.69 19.54 -4.82
N GLN A 336 -12.31 20.28 -5.87
CA GLN A 336 -12.90 21.56 -6.19
C GLN A 336 -14.40 21.48 -6.50
N LEU A 337 -14.85 20.43 -7.20
CA LEU A 337 -16.29 20.18 -7.43
C LEU A 337 -17.03 19.94 -6.11
N LEU A 338 -16.43 19.21 -5.18
CA LEU A 338 -17.04 18.93 -3.88
C LEU A 338 -17.10 20.16 -2.97
N GLU A 339 -16.11 21.07 -3.05
CA GLU A 339 -16.05 22.31 -2.27
C GLU A 339 -17.02 23.36 -2.81
N ASN A 340 -17.14 23.53 -4.14
CA ASN A 340 -17.84 24.65 -4.79
C ASN A 340 -19.21 24.28 -5.38
N GLY A 341 -19.51 23.03 -5.62
CA GLY A 341 -20.79 22.53 -6.13
C GLY A 341 -21.81 22.35 -4.97
#